data_cac59955f9fa31d48b1bd10c2101b005
#
_entry.id   cac59955f9fa31d48b1bd10c2101b005
#
_cell.length_a   1.000
_cell.length_b   1.000
_cell.length_c   1.000
_cell.angle_alpha   90.00
_cell.angle_beta   90.00
_cell.angle_gamma   90.00
#
_symmetry.space_group_name_H-M   'P 1'
#
loop_
_entity.id
_entity.type
_entity.pdbx_description
1 polymer ?
#
loop_
_entity_poly.entity_id
_entity_poly.type
_entity_poly.pdbx_seq_one_letter_code
_entity_poly.pdbx_strand_id
1 'polypeptide(L)'
;MIPRRILVIDDEMLQAKALAQKIEKIITYSKVTPVWEEEDIVDIIDNRYYNMVILDIRMDRYKIDGIDLAKRIVEINPYAKIIFVSAFLGEYLSQLLPLVQGGNILGYTTKKNDYDEWGEELTQLIMPYYEDLDKNPQQLQIALLQEYSDLKEETDSYKRGVMFENFTSILFSSMGFTEIKKRVKDKSMNETDLVIRNDIDDIFLAKFGKYILVECKNKRGDDVNKNDFIVFQEKLKSTNGLAEIGFMLTTTSFTRTAYLEALRESKSSHKIYFLDNTLILQLIQSDNMLDQLKHIIDDQVKDN
;
A
#
# COMPACT_ATOMS: atom_id res chain seq x y z
N MET A 1 -2.75 16.34 -3.04
CA MET A 1 -3.01 16.13 -1.59
C MET A 1 -2.90 14.65 -1.31
N ILE A 2 -2.07 14.26 -0.37
CA ILE A 2 -1.85 12.84 -0.02
C ILE A 2 -3.13 12.30 0.63
N PRO A 3 -3.66 11.13 0.21
CA PRO A 3 -4.84 10.55 0.83
C PRO A 3 -4.60 10.29 2.33
N ARG A 4 -5.43 10.89 3.19
CA ARG A 4 -5.34 10.71 4.65
C ARG A 4 -6.11 9.46 5.04
N ARG A 5 -5.40 8.35 5.22
CA ARG A 5 -5.99 7.05 5.59
C ARG A 5 -5.56 6.66 6.98
N ILE A 6 -6.53 6.55 7.84
CA ILE A 6 -6.32 6.29 9.26
C ILE A 6 -7.02 4.98 9.61
N LEU A 7 -6.28 4.06 10.22
CA LEU A 7 -6.83 2.83 10.78
C LEU A 7 -6.95 2.99 12.30
N VAL A 8 -8.09 2.62 12.85
CA VAL A 8 -8.33 2.59 14.30
C VAL A 8 -8.52 1.15 14.73
N ILE A 9 -7.60 0.63 15.54
CA ILE A 9 -7.59 -0.74 16.04
C ILE A 9 -7.85 -0.73 17.55
N ASP A 10 -8.94 -1.37 17.96
CA ASP A 10 -9.30 -1.54 19.36
C ASP A 10 -10.17 -2.80 19.47
N ASP A 11 -9.95 -3.65 20.46
CA ASP A 11 -10.73 -4.87 20.66
C ASP A 11 -12.16 -4.61 21.13
N GLU A 12 -12.53 -3.37 21.45
CA GLU A 12 -13.86 -2.93 21.75
C GLU A 12 -14.51 -2.19 20.57
N MET A 13 -15.46 -2.86 19.90
CA MET A 13 -16.18 -2.35 18.72
C MET A 13 -16.73 -0.94 18.91
N LEU A 14 -17.33 -0.65 20.05
CA LEU A 14 -17.94 0.67 20.30
C LEU A 14 -16.88 1.76 20.38
N GLN A 15 -15.75 1.48 20.99
CA GLN A 15 -14.61 2.42 21.09
C GLN A 15 -14.01 2.67 19.72
N ALA A 16 -13.68 1.62 18.97
CA ALA A 16 -13.13 1.74 17.62
C ALA A 16 -14.02 2.60 16.71
N LYS A 17 -15.33 2.31 16.68
CA LYS A 17 -16.30 3.05 15.85
C LYS A 17 -16.48 4.51 16.28
N ALA A 18 -16.68 4.75 17.58
CA ALA A 18 -16.90 6.10 18.09
C ALA A 18 -15.69 7.00 17.82
N LEU A 19 -14.48 6.49 18.08
CA LEU A 19 -13.24 7.22 17.83
C LEU A 19 -13.05 7.50 16.33
N ALA A 20 -13.26 6.50 15.48
CA ALA A 20 -13.13 6.66 14.04
C ALA A 20 -14.09 7.73 13.49
N GLN A 21 -15.35 7.70 13.89
CA GLN A 21 -16.35 8.71 13.49
C GLN A 21 -15.97 10.12 13.96
N LYS A 22 -15.40 10.23 15.14
CA LYS A 22 -14.97 11.53 15.67
C LYS A 22 -13.80 12.10 14.88
N ILE A 23 -12.78 11.30 14.64
CA ILE A 23 -11.59 11.71 13.86
C ILE A 23 -11.99 12.09 12.43
N GLU A 24 -12.85 11.30 11.77
CA GLU A 24 -13.29 11.59 10.40
C GLU A 24 -14.06 12.92 10.27
N LYS A 25 -14.79 13.32 11.32
CA LYS A 25 -15.48 14.61 11.37
C LYS A 25 -14.52 15.79 11.52
N ILE A 26 -13.42 15.61 12.24
CA ILE A 26 -12.48 16.69 12.57
C ILE A 26 -11.42 16.83 11.46
N ILE A 27 -10.91 15.70 10.94
CA ILE A 27 -9.86 15.71 9.92
C ILE A 27 -10.50 15.69 8.54
N THR A 28 -10.51 16.82 7.88
CA THR A 28 -11.03 16.94 6.51
C THR A 28 -10.24 16.08 5.52
N TYR A 29 -10.94 15.54 4.53
CA TYR A 29 -10.37 14.67 3.49
C TYR A 29 -9.66 13.40 4.04
N SER A 30 -10.10 12.93 5.22
CA SER A 30 -9.65 11.66 5.76
C SER A 30 -10.67 10.56 5.52
N LYS A 31 -10.18 9.32 5.39
CA LYS A 31 -10.97 8.11 5.49
C LYS A 31 -10.47 7.33 6.70
N VAL A 32 -11.34 7.18 7.70
CA VAL A 32 -11.01 6.48 8.94
C VAL A 32 -11.71 5.11 8.94
N THR A 33 -10.95 4.07 9.13
CA THR A 33 -11.46 2.69 9.15
C THR A 33 -11.33 2.13 10.56
N PRO A 34 -12.43 1.85 11.27
CA PRO A 34 -12.37 1.13 12.53
C PRO A 34 -12.30 -0.37 12.30
N VAL A 35 -11.53 -1.09 13.10
CA VAL A 35 -11.46 -2.56 13.10
C VAL A 35 -11.35 -3.08 14.53
N TRP A 36 -12.02 -4.21 14.83
CA TRP A 36 -12.15 -4.75 16.19
C TRP A 36 -12.21 -6.27 16.24
N GLU A 37 -12.23 -7.00 15.14
CA GLU A 37 -12.16 -8.46 15.12
C GLU A 37 -10.76 -8.91 14.75
N GLU A 38 -10.16 -9.85 15.47
CA GLU A 38 -8.76 -10.26 15.32
C GLU A 38 -8.44 -10.71 13.88
N GLU A 39 -9.33 -11.48 13.26
CA GLU A 39 -9.16 -11.95 11.88
C GLU A 39 -9.20 -10.79 10.87
N ASP A 40 -10.10 -9.83 11.08
CA ASP A 40 -10.23 -8.63 10.22
C ASP A 40 -9.03 -7.70 10.39
N ILE A 41 -8.48 -7.57 11.61
CA ILE A 41 -7.29 -6.74 11.88
C ILE A 41 -6.11 -7.24 11.04
N VAL A 42 -5.85 -8.54 11.06
CA VAL A 42 -4.74 -9.14 10.30
C VAL A 42 -4.97 -8.98 8.79
N ASP A 43 -6.18 -9.28 8.29
CA ASP A 43 -6.51 -9.12 6.87
C ASP A 43 -6.35 -7.66 6.40
N ILE A 44 -6.82 -6.70 7.21
CA ILE A 44 -6.73 -5.28 6.88
C ILE A 44 -5.28 -4.78 6.86
N ILE A 45 -4.47 -5.16 7.83
CA ILE A 45 -3.05 -4.78 7.88
C ILE A 45 -2.30 -5.35 6.68
N ASP A 46 -2.56 -6.61 6.31
CA ASP A 46 -1.86 -7.28 5.22
C ASP A 46 -2.29 -6.81 3.82
N ASN A 47 -3.54 -6.37 3.69
CA ASN A 47 -4.16 -6.14 2.39
C ASN A 47 -4.60 -4.70 2.12
N ARG A 48 -4.45 -3.78 3.09
CA ARG A 48 -4.80 -2.37 2.90
C ARG A 48 -3.68 -1.47 3.39
N TYR A 49 -3.62 -0.29 2.80
CA TYR A 49 -2.56 0.66 3.09
C TYR A 49 -3.09 1.84 3.91
N TYR A 50 -2.44 2.12 5.04
CA TYR A 50 -2.77 3.24 5.92
C TYR A 50 -1.53 4.09 6.20
N ASN A 51 -1.69 5.42 6.13
CA ASN A 51 -0.61 6.35 6.48
C ASN A 51 -0.44 6.43 8.00
N MET A 52 -1.55 6.21 8.73
CA MET A 52 -1.60 6.36 10.17
C MET A 52 -2.44 5.25 10.79
N VAL A 53 -2.00 4.78 11.94
CA VAL A 53 -2.72 3.78 12.73
C VAL A 53 -2.83 4.27 14.17
N ILE A 54 -4.05 4.28 14.67
CA ILE A 54 -4.34 4.50 16.09
C ILE A 54 -4.60 3.12 16.69
N LEU A 55 -3.77 2.72 17.62
CA LEU A 55 -3.64 1.33 18.04
C LEU A 55 -3.71 1.19 19.55
N ASP A 56 -4.70 0.45 20.04
CA ASP A 56 -4.68 0.01 21.42
C ASP A 56 -3.54 -0.97 21.67
N ILE A 57 -2.74 -0.73 22.69
CA ILE A 57 -1.66 -1.65 23.07
C ILE A 57 -2.24 -2.91 23.70
N ARG A 58 -3.25 -2.74 24.55
CA ARG A 58 -3.78 -3.83 25.38
C ARG A 58 -5.08 -4.35 24.80
N MET A 59 -4.96 -5.42 24.03
CA MET A 59 -6.09 -6.12 23.45
C MET A 59 -6.32 -7.45 24.18
N ASP A 60 -6.98 -7.37 25.35
CA ASP A 60 -7.14 -8.49 26.27
C ASP A 60 -7.94 -9.68 25.67
N ARG A 61 -8.68 -9.46 24.59
CA ARG A 61 -9.50 -10.47 23.93
C ARG A 61 -8.75 -11.28 22.87
N TYR A 62 -7.53 -10.85 22.47
CA TYR A 62 -6.80 -11.41 21.35
C TYR A 62 -5.49 -12.06 21.77
N LYS A 63 -4.96 -12.89 20.88
CA LYS A 63 -3.66 -13.54 21.05
C LYS A 63 -2.51 -12.62 20.66
N ILE A 64 -2.78 -11.64 19.78
CA ILE A 64 -1.81 -10.68 19.27
C ILE A 64 -2.01 -9.37 20.04
N ASP A 65 -0.97 -8.85 20.65
CA ASP A 65 -1.01 -7.54 21.28
C ASP A 65 -0.74 -6.39 20.31
N GLY A 66 -1.01 -5.15 20.75
CA GLY A 66 -0.83 -3.98 19.91
C GLY A 66 0.62 -3.72 19.49
N ILE A 67 1.59 -4.21 20.27
CA ILE A 67 3.02 -4.03 19.93
C ILE A 67 3.41 -4.95 18.77
N ASP A 68 2.94 -6.18 18.77
CA ASP A 68 3.22 -7.12 17.68
C ASP A 68 2.50 -6.68 16.39
N LEU A 69 1.28 -6.13 16.50
CA LEU A 69 0.62 -5.49 15.37
C LEU A 69 1.38 -4.28 14.84
N ALA A 70 1.92 -3.43 15.73
CA ALA A 70 2.71 -2.28 15.33
C ALA A 70 3.97 -2.69 14.54
N LYS A 71 4.69 -3.73 15.00
CA LYS A 71 5.84 -4.28 14.27
C LYS A 71 5.43 -4.77 12.89
N ARG A 72 4.33 -5.53 12.80
CA ARG A 72 3.80 -6.03 11.52
C ARG A 72 3.40 -4.89 10.58
N ILE A 73 2.74 -3.85 11.10
CA ILE A 73 2.38 -2.66 10.33
C ILE A 73 3.62 -2.01 9.73
N VAL A 74 4.67 -1.81 10.53
CA VAL A 74 5.91 -1.16 10.08
C VAL A 74 6.69 -2.04 9.10
N GLU A 75 6.67 -3.36 9.27
CA GLU A 75 7.27 -4.29 8.31
C GLU A 75 6.62 -4.22 6.92
N ILE A 76 5.29 -4.05 6.88
CA ILE A 76 4.53 -3.95 5.63
C ILE A 76 4.60 -2.54 5.06
N ASN A 77 4.49 -1.53 5.90
CA ASN A 77 4.55 -0.12 5.57
C ASN A 77 5.53 0.62 6.48
N PRO A 78 6.81 0.75 6.10
CA PRO A 78 7.81 1.44 6.91
C PRO A 78 7.51 2.92 7.17
N TYR A 79 6.60 3.52 6.39
CA TYR A 79 6.20 4.94 6.52
C TYR A 79 4.95 5.15 7.36
N ALA A 80 4.27 4.09 7.79
CA ALA A 80 3.12 4.21 8.66
C ALA A 80 3.49 4.92 9.97
N LYS A 81 2.67 5.87 10.36
CA LYS A 81 2.77 6.52 11.67
C LYS A 81 1.78 5.88 12.63
N ILE A 82 2.24 5.61 13.84
CA ILE A 82 1.46 4.92 14.86
C ILE A 82 1.26 5.85 16.05
N ILE A 83 0.01 5.98 16.49
CA ILE A 83 -0.36 6.58 17.75
C ILE A 83 -0.86 5.45 18.65
N PHE A 84 -0.18 5.24 19.76
CA PHE A 84 -0.61 4.25 20.73
C PHE A 84 -1.66 4.80 21.68
N VAL A 85 -2.64 3.96 21.97
CA VAL A 85 -3.64 4.20 23.00
C VAL A 85 -3.39 3.23 24.13
N SER A 86 -3.10 3.72 25.35
CA SER A 86 -2.92 2.86 26.52
C SER A 86 -3.03 3.63 27.82
N ALA A 87 -3.66 3.01 28.81
CA ALA A 87 -3.63 3.51 30.17
C ALA A 87 -2.29 3.25 30.89
N PHE A 88 -1.45 2.34 30.36
CA PHE A 88 -0.25 1.82 31.05
C PHE A 88 1.00 1.83 30.15
N LEU A 89 1.18 2.91 29.41
CA LEU A 89 2.29 3.02 28.44
C LEU A 89 3.67 2.71 29.03
N GLY A 90 3.90 3.09 30.30
CA GLY A 90 5.19 2.87 30.98
C GLY A 90 5.64 1.42 31.04
N GLU A 91 4.70 0.46 31.03
CA GLU A 91 4.98 -0.97 31.07
C GLU A 91 5.59 -1.50 29.76
N TYR A 92 5.37 -0.78 28.65
CA TYR A 92 5.72 -1.21 27.30
C TYR A 92 6.91 -0.45 26.69
N LEU A 93 7.47 0.54 27.39
CA LEU A 93 8.52 1.43 26.85
C LEU A 93 9.70 0.70 26.24
N SER A 94 10.19 -0.37 26.88
CA SER A 94 11.34 -1.14 26.37
C SER A 94 11.03 -1.85 25.04
N GLN A 95 9.79 -2.28 24.85
CA GLN A 95 9.34 -2.97 23.62
C GLN A 95 9.05 -1.99 22.48
N LEU A 96 8.68 -0.75 22.83
CA LEU A 96 8.41 0.33 21.88
C LEU A 96 9.68 0.99 21.35
N LEU A 97 10.81 0.83 22.01
CA LEU A 97 12.05 1.52 21.68
C LEU A 97 12.49 1.36 20.21
N PRO A 98 12.46 0.17 19.59
CA PRO A 98 12.82 0.00 18.19
C PRO A 98 11.91 0.80 17.24
N LEU A 99 10.61 0.87 17.53
CA LEU A 99 9.62 1.62 16.73
C LEU A 99 9.79 3.13 16.90
N VAL A 100 10.20 3.58 18.11
CA VAL A 100 10.55 4.99 18.38
C VAL A 100 11.79 5.38 17.58
N GLN A 101 12.84 4.55 17.61
CA GLN A 101 14.07 4.79 16.86
C GLN A 101 13.85 4.79 15.35
N GLY A 102 12.92 3.96 14.84
CA GLY A 102 12.50 3.96 13.43
C GLY A 102 11.67 5.18 13.01
N GLY A 103 11.30 6.06 13.95
CA GLY A 103 10.48 7.25 13.65
C GLY A 103 9.02 6.94 13.30
N ASN A 104 8.55 5.72 13.57
CA ASN A 104 7.19 5.31 13.26
C ASN A 104 6.16 5.74 14.31
N ILE A 105 6.58 5.96 15.55
CA ILE A 105 5.68 6.41 16.61
C ILE A 105 5.52 7.93 16.51
N LEU A 106 4.29 8.37 16.24
CA LEU A 106 3.92 9.79 16.23
C LEU A 106 3.60 10.31 17.63
N GLY A 107 3.02 9.47 18.47
CA GLY A 107 2.66 9.84 19.82
C GLY A 107 1.90 8.74 20.54
N TYR A 108 1.39 9.11 21.70
CA TYR A 108 0.53 8.26 22.52
C TYR A 108 -0.53 9.08 23.22
N THR A 109 -1.64 8.44 23.56
CA THR A 109 -2.73 9.03 24.37
C THR A 109 -3.31 7.99 25.30
N THR A 110 -4.00 8.41 26.33
CA THR A 110 -4.77 7.55 27.22
C THR A 110 -6.21 7.49 26.81
N LYS A 111 -6.87 6.34 26.99
CA LYS A 111 -8.31 6.22 26.76
C LYS A 111 -9.09 7.19 27.63
N LYS A 112 -10.02 7.93 27.03
CA LYS A 112 -10.89 8.88 27.73
C LYS A 112 -12.35 8.46 27.58
N ASN A 113 -13.15 8.78 28.58
CA ASN A 113 -14.61 8.55 28.54
C ASN A 113 -15.32 9.57 27.64
N ASP A 114 -14.76 10.77 27.53
CA ASP A 114 -15.24 11.82 26.63
C ASP A 114 -14.55 11.71 25.27
N TYR A 115 -15.29 11.21 24.28
CA TYR A 115 -14.79 11.05 22.92
C TYR A 115 -14.56 12.38 22.21
N ASP A 116 -15.17 13.45 22.65
CA ASP A 116 -14.96 14.77 22.05
C ASP A 116 -13.59 15.30 22.47
N GLU A 117 -13.28 15.27 23.77
CA GLU A 117 -11.97 15.62 24.30
C GLU A 117 -10.87 14.72 23.73
N TRP A 118 -11.13 13.41 23.66
CA TRP A 118 -10.15 12.46 23.13
C TRP A 118 -9.87 12.66 21.64
N GLY A 119 -10.91 12.91 20.84
CA GLY A 119 -10.78 13.22 19.42
C GLY A 119 -10.01 14.51 19.17
N GLU A 120 -10.20 15.55 19.97
CA GLU A 120 -9.42 16.78 19.90
C GLU A 120 -7.95 16.58 20.22
N GLU A 121 -7.62 15.82 21.28
CA GLU A 121 -6.24 15.48 21.63
C GLU A 121 -5.55 14.70 20.51
N LEU A 122 -6.21 13.68 19.96
CA LEU A 122 -5.67 12.94 18.82
C LEU A 122 -5.47 13.82 17.60
N THR A 123 -6.40 14.73 17.34
CA THR A 123 -6.28 15.68 16.23
C THR A 123 -5.04 16.56 16.38
N GLN A 124 -4.72 17.01 17.60
CA GLN A 124 -3.49 17.77 17.86
C GLN A 124 -2.21 16.98 17.60
N LEU A 125 -2.23 15.66 17.75
CA LEU A 125 -1.11 14.80 17.38
C LEU A 125 -1.03 14.54 15.86
N ILE A 126 -2.18 14.40 15.21
CA ILE A 126 -2.29 13.99 13.81
C ILE A 126 -2.06 15.16 12.84
N MET A 127 -2.65 16.33 13.11
CA MET A 127 -2.65 17.44 12.16
C MET A 127 -1.26 17.97 11.81
N PRO A 128 -0.32 18.14 12.77
CA PRO A 128 1.04 18.59 12.43
C PRO A 128 1.75 17.67 11.43
N TYR A 129 1.53 16.36 11.54
CA TYR A 129 2.10 15.39 10.59
C TYR A 129 1.57 15.59 9.17
N TYR A 130 0.25 15.72 9.00
CA TYR A 130 -0.34 15.93 7.69
C TYR A 130 -0.04 17.33 7.12
N GLU A 131 0.03 18.34 7.97
CA GLU A 131 0.44 19.68 7.55
C GLU A 131 1.89 19.70 7.04
N ASP A 132 2.78 18.94 7.69
CA ASP A 132 4.16 18.81 7.24
C ASP A 132 4.24 18.07 5.89
N LEU A 133 3.49 17.01 5.72
CA LEU A 133 3.39 16.29 4.44
C LEU A 133 2.83 17.18 3.32
N ASP A 134 1.81 17.99 3.60
CA ASP A 134 1.23 18.90 2.62
C ASP A 134 2.19 20.03 2.24
N LYS A 135 3.03 20.48 3.18
CA LYS A 135 4.09 21.49 2.94
C LYS A 135 5.30 20.90 2.21
N ASN A 136 5.56 19.62 2.40
CA ASN A 136 6.74 18.92 1.90
C ASN A 136 6.36 17.66 1.07
N PRO A 137 5.66 17.81 -0.06
CA PRO A 137 5.21 16.67 -0.86
C PRO A 137 6.37 15.80 -1.39
N GLN A 138 7.58 16.36 -1.45
CA GLN A 138 8.79 15.64 -1.86
C GLN A 138 9.25 14.58 -0.84
N GLN A 139 8.80 14.65 0.43
CA GLN A 139 9.18 13.65 1.43
C GLN A 139 8.74 12.24 1.02
N LEU A 140 7.53 12.10 0.45
CA LEU A 140 7.06 10.81 -0.06
C LEU A 140 7.93 10.30 -1.21
N GLN A 141 8.32 11.19 -2.13
CA GLN A 141 9.20 10.83 -3.24
C GLN A 141 10.57 10.37 -2.75
N ILE A 142 11.17 11.10 -1.79
CA ILE A 142 12.46 10.74 -1.18
C ILE A 142 12.35 9.36 -0.50
N ALA A 143 11.28 9.13 0.25
CA ALA A 143 11.04 7.87 0.93
C ALA A 143 10.89 6.70 -0.07
N LEU A 144 10.10 6.87 -1.12
CA LEU A 144 9.94 5.86 -2.17
C LEU A 144 11.25 5.59 -2.93
N LEU A 145 12.04 6.62 -3.21
CA LEU A 145 13.36 6.45 -3.84
C LEU A 145 14.33 5.67 -2.95
N GLN A 146 14.33 5.94 -1.64
CA GLN A 146 15.17 5.22 -0.69
C GLN A 146 14.77 3.75 -0.63
N GLU A 147 13.47 3.45 -0.46
CA GLU A 147 12.98 2.08 -0.42
C GLU A 147 13.26 1.32 -1.72
N TYR A 148 13.10 1.99 -2.86
CA TYR A 148 13.44 1.43 -4.16
C TYR A 148 14.94 1.14 -4.30
N SER A 149 15.80 1.97 -3.73
CA SER A 149 17.24 1.72 -3.67
C SER A 149 17.57 0.53 -2.78
N ASP A 150 17.02 0.49 -1.56
CA ASP A 150 17.27 -0.56 -0.58
C ASP A 150 16.86 -1.94 -1.10
N LEU A 151 15.70 -2.05 -1.75
CA LEU A 151 15.25 -3.32 -2.33
C LEU A 151 16.13 -3.80 -3.49
N LYS A 152 16.79 -2.90 -4.22
CA LYS A 152 17.73 -3.28 -5.28
C LYS A 152 19.06 -3.80 -4.72
N GLU A 153 19.45 -3.35 -3.54
CA GLU A 153 20.67 -3.78 -2.84
C GLU A 153 20.49 -5.10 -2.09
N GLU A 154 19.25 -5.47 -1.72
CA GLU A 154 18.97 -6.70 -0.99
C GLU A 154 19.44 -7.94 -1.77
N THR A 155 20.24 -8.77 -1.11
CA THR A 155 20.86 -9.95 -1.72
C THR A 155 20.03 -11.21 -1.61
N ASP A 156 19.23 -11.33 -0.55
CA ASP A 156 18.31 -12.46 -0.39
C ASP A 156 17.15 -12.35 -1.39
N SER A 157 17.00 -13.36 -2.24
CA SER A 157 16.04 -13.33 -3.35
C SER A 157 14.58 -13.33 -2.87
N TYR A 158 14.28 -14.06 -1.80
CA TYR A 158 12.93 -14.11 -1.23
C TYR A 158 12.57 -12.77 -0.58
N LYS A 159 13.46 -12.28 0.29
CA LYS A 159 13.27 -10.99 0.97
C LYS A 159 13.14 -9.85 -0.03
N ARG A 160 13.99 -9.83 -1.06
CA ARG A 160 13.92 -8.84 -2.14
C ARG A 160 12.58 -8.89 -2.90
N GLY A 161 12.03 -10.09 -3.14
CA GLY A 161 10.69 -10.26 -3.72
C GLY A 161 9.61 -9.65 -2.84
N VAL A 162 9.62 -9.95 -1.54
CA VAL A 162 8.67 -9.37 -0.56
C VAL A 162 8.79 -7.85 -0.50
N MET A 163 10.02 -7.32 -0.46
CA MET A 163 10.25 -5.87 -0.46
C MET A 163 9.71 -5.22 -1.74
N PHE A 164 9.86 -5.86 -2.90
CA PHE A 164 9.34 -5.30 -4.15
C PHE A 164 7.82 -5.29 -4.22
N GLU A 165 7.16 -6.34 -3.74
CA GLU A 165 5.69 -6.38 -3.62
C GLU A 165 5.19 -5.29 -2.64
N ASN A 166 5.87 -5.12 -1.49
CA ASN A 166 5.55 -4.08 -0.52
C ASN A 166 5.73 -2.68 -1.13
N PHE A 167 6.89 -2.41 -1.72
CA PHE A 167 7.15 -1.16 -2.44
C PHE A 167 6.08 -0.87 -3.49
N THR A 168 5.73 -1.87 -4.32
CA THR A 168 4.72 -1.72 -5.36
C THR A 168 3.34 -1.40 -4.77
N SER A 169 2.98 -2.03 -3.64
CA SER A 169 1.75 -1.70 -2.91
C SER A 169 1.74 -0.25 -2.44
N ILE A 170 2.87 0.25 -1.91
CA ILE A 170 3.03 1.64 -1.48
C ILE A 170 2.91 2.59 -2.68
N LEU A 171 3.58 2.28 -3.78
CA LEU A 171 3.56 3.07 -5.01
C LEU A 171 2.12 3.25 -5.53
N PHE A 172 1.36 2.16 -5.68
CA PHE A 172 -0.05 2.24 -6.11
C PHE A 172 -0.93 2.93 -5.08
N SER A 173 -0.70 2.71 -3.79
CA SER A 173 -1.44 3.41 -2.75
C SER A 173 -1.20 4.93 -2.77
N SER A 174 0.01 5.36 -3.10
CA SER A 174 0.36 6.77 -3.28
C SER A 174 -0.36 7.43 -4.46
N MET A 175 -0.77 6.64 -5.45
CA MET A 175 -1.63 7.08 -6.55
C MET A 175 -3.11 7.17 -6.19
N GLY A 176 -3.51 6.69 -5.00
CA GLY A 176 -4.88 6.74 -4.49
C GLY A 176 -5.62 5.40 -4.45
N PHE A 177 -5.04 4.30 -4.92
CA PHE A 177 -5.66 2.98 -4.80
C PHE A 177 -5.76 2.54 -3.33
N THR A 178 -6.94 2.04 -2.93
CA THR A 178 -7.23 1.85 -1.50
C THR A 178 -7.21 0.40 -1.05
N GLU A 179 -7.57 -0.53 -1.91
CA GLU A 179 -7.65 -1.95 -1.60
C GLU A 179 -6.67 -2.71 -2.48
N ILE A 180 -5.58 -3.16 -1.86
CA ILE A 180 -4.49 -3.89 -2.52
C ILE A 180 -4.29 -5.20 -1.77
N LYS A 181 -4.66 -6.32 -2.41
CA LYS A 181 -4.44 -7.65 -1.87
C LYS A 181 -3.15 -8.21 -2.44
N LYS A 182 -2.29 -8.76 -1.57
CA LYS A 182 -1.02 -9.38 -1.94
C LYS A 182 -1.15 -10.89 -1.99
N ARG A 183 -0.40 -11.53 -2.89
CA ARG A 183 -0.26 -12.99 -3.01
C ARG A 183 -1.58 -13.73 -3.08
N VAL A 184 -2.46 -13.23 -3.94
CA VAL A 184 -3.80 -13.80 -4.14
C VAL A 184 -3.69 -15.09 -4.95
N LYS A 185 -4.14 -16.21 -4.39
CA LYS A 185 -4.19 -17.50 -5.07
C LYS A 185 -5.59 -17.75 -5.64
N ASP A 186 -5.64 -18.13 -6.89
CA ASP A 186 -6.87 -18.60 -7.52
C ASP A 186 -7.17 -20.07 -7.18
N LYS A 187 -8.31 -20.59 -7.66
CA LYS A 187 -8.70 -22.00 -7.44
C LYS A 187 -7.73 -23.00 -8.08
N SER A 188 -6.92 -22.57 -9.04
CA SER A 188 -5.89 -23.37 -9.71
C SER A 188 -4.53 -23.25 -9.04
N MET A 189 -4.46 -22.60 -7.88
CA MET A 189 -3.24 -22.32 -7.10
C MET A 189 -2.24 -21.41 -7.83
N ASN A 190 -2.66 -20.69 -8.88
CA ASN A 190 -1.85 -19.64 -9.47
C ASN A 190 -1.84 -18.43 -8.54
N GLU A 191 -0.65 -17.97 -8.18
CA GLU A 191 -0.47 -16.80 -7.32
C GLU A 191 -0.30 -15.55 -8.19
N THR A 192 -1.06 -14.50 -7.88
CA THR A 192 -0.87 -13.15 -8.41
C THR A 192 -0.30 -12.28 -7.32
N ASP A 193 0.79 -11.55 -7.61
CA ASP A 193 1.53 -10.80 -6.60
C ASP A 193 0.64 -9.72 -5.95
N LEU A 194 -0.07 -8.91 -6.78
CA LEU A 194 -1.04 -7.96 -6.26
C LEU A 194 -2.33 -7.96 -7.10
N VAL A 195 -3.46 -7.87 -6.40
CA VAL A 195 -4.78 -7.61 -6.96
C VAL A 195 -5.29 -6.30 -6.37
N ILE A 196 -5.40 -5.29 -7.18
CA ILE A 196 -5.80 -3.93 -6.79
C ILE A 196 -7.24 -3.72 -7.20
N ARG A 197 -8.07 -3.24 -6.28
CA ARG A 197 -9.43 -2.81 -6.62
C ARG A 197 -9.36 -1.46 -7.32
N ASN A 198 -9.97 -1.39 -8.50
CA ASN A 198 -10.04 -0.16 -9.30
C ASN A 198 -11.23 0.69 -8.82
N ASP A 199 -11.05 1.32 -7.67
CA ASP A 199 -12.05 2.16 -6.99
C ASP A 199 -11.69 3.66 -6.96
N ILE A 200 -10.72 4.05 -7.78
CA ILE A 200 -10.36 5.45 -7.97
C ILE A 200 -11.44 6.16 -8.77
N ASP A 201 -11.81 7.36 -8.33
CA ASP A 201 -12.69 8.27 -9.10
C ASP A 201 -11.91 8.93 -10.24
N ASP A 202 -11.57 8.11 -11.25
CA ASP A 202 -10.85 8.53 -12.45
C ASP A 202 -11.54 7.96 -13.70
N ILE A 203 -12.00 8.84 -14.57
CA ILE A 203 -12.78 8.49 -15.78
C ILE A 203 -11.99 7.61 -16.75
N PHE A 204 -10.66 7.77 -16.82
CA PHE A 204 -9.80 6.97 -17.70
C PHE A 204 -9.65 5.56 -17.16
N LEU A 205 -9.29 5.41 -15.89
CA LEU A 205 -9.05 4.11 -15.27
C LEU A 205 -10.35 3.30 -15.05
N ALA A 206 -11.49 3.96 -14.84
CA ALA A 206 -12.78 3.30 -14.70
C ALA A 206 -13.17 2.43 -15.93
N LYS A 207 -12.51 2.61 -17.07
CA LYS A 207 -12.75 1.84 -18.31
C LYS A 207 -12.11 0.46 -18.31
N PHE A 208 -11.18 0.15 -17.38
CA PHE A 208 -10.35 -1.05 -17.40
C PHE A 208 -10.80 -2.17 -16.44
N GLY A 209 -12.11 -2.23 -16.15
CA GLY A 209 -12.66 -3.25 -15.28
C GLY A 209 -12.56 -2.90 -13.79
N LYS A 210 -12.99 -3.84 -12.93
CA LYS A 210 -13.10 -3.63 -11.48
C LYS A 210 -11.80 -3.87 -10.73
N TYR A 211 -10.88 -4.59 -11.33
CA TYR A 211 -9.60 -4.95 -10.72
C TYR A 211 -8.46 -4.70 -11.69
N ILE A 212 -7.31 -4.43 -11.12
CA ILE A 212 -6.01 -4.32 -11.79
C ILE A 212 -5.14 -5.43 -11.23
N LEU A 213 -4.51 -6.22 -12.10
CA LEU A 213 -3.53 -7.21 -11.68
C LEU A 213 -2.13 -6.63 -11.80
N VAL A 214 -1.26 -6.96 -10.85
CA VAL A 214 0.14 -6.55 -10.89
C VAL A 214 1.04 -7.76 -10.65
N GLU A 215 2.07 -7.88 -11.46
CA GLU A 215 3.12 -8.90 -11.36
C GLU A 215 4.47 -8.21 -11.14
N CYS A 216 5.16 -8.61 -10.09
CA CYS A 216 6.44 -8.05 -9.68
C CYS A 216 7.58 -9.01 -10.04
N LYS A 217 8.48 -8.61 -10.94
CA LYS A 217 9.63 -9.42 -11.35
C LYS A 217 10.94 -8.78 -10.91
N ASN A 218 11.39 -9.11 -9.71
CA ASN A 218 12.65 -8.61 -9.18
C ASN A 218 13.82 -9.56 -9.55
N LYS A 219 14.23 -9.53 -10.80
CA LYS A 219 15.36 -10.32 -11.33
C LYS A 219 16.65 -9.51 -11.22
N ARG A 220 17.66 -10.07 -10.53
CA ARG A 220 18.96 -9.39 -10.40
C ARG A 220 19.85 -9.78 -11.59
N GLY A 221 20.13 -8.79 -12.45
CA GLY A 221 20.99 -8.97 -13.61
C GLY A 221 20.35 -9.61 -14.85
N ASP A 222 19.08 -10.02 -14.74
CA ASP A 222 18.35 -10.62 -15.86
C ASP A 222 17.12 -9.76 -16.22
N ASP A 223 16.84 -9.67 -17.51
CA ASP A 223 15.65 -9.01 -18.02
C ASP A 223 14.42 -9.94 -17.96
N VAL A 224 13.25 -9.34 -17.82
CA VAL A 224 11.98 -10.05 -17.88
C VAL A 224 11.70 -10.47 -19.32
N ASN A 225 11.46 -11.76 -19.51
CA ASN A 225 11.37 -12.35 -20.83
C ASN A 225 9.92 -12.63 -21.29
N LYS A 226 9.80 -13.13 -22.54
CA LYS A 226 8.52 -13.48 -23.15
C LYS A 226 7.71 -14.50 -22.32
N ASN A 227 8.34 -15.48 -21.69
CA ASN A 227 7.62 -16.52 -20.93
C ASN A 227 6.99 -15.92 -19.66
N ASP A 228 7.68 -15.01 -19.00
CA ASP A 228 7.12 -14.26 -17.86
C ASP A 228 5.84 -13.51 -18.28
N PHE A 229 5.87 -12.86 -19.46
CA PHE A 229 4.71 -12.17 -20.01
C PHE A 229 3.54 -13.12 -20.29
N ILE A 230 3.78 -14.24 -20.97
CA ILE A 230 2.74 -15.22 -21.30
C ILE A 230 2.07 -15.76 -20.02
N VAL A 231 2.86 -16.09 -18.99
CA VAL A 231 2.31 -16.58 -17.73
C VAL A 231 1.40 -15.53 -17.09
N PHE A 232 1.83 -14.28 -17.05
CA PHE A 232 1.01 -13.22 -16.46
C PHE A 232 -0.24 -12.93 -17.29
N GLN A 233 -0.13 -13.00 -18.61
CA GLN A 233 -1.28 -12.81 -19.51
C GLN A 233 -2.36 -13.88 -19.27
N GLU A 234 -1.98 -15.15 -19.06
CA GLU A 234 -2.92 -16.22 -18.75
C GLU A 234 -3.60 -15.99 -17.38
N LYS A 235 -2.87 -15.48 -16.38
CA LYS A 235 -3.47 -15.05 -15.10
C LYS A 235 -4.52 -13.96 -15.33
N LEU A 236 -4.21 -12.95 -16.14
CA LEU A 236 -5.13 -11.85 -16.43
C LEU A 236 -6.39 -12.35 -17.18
N LYS A 237 -6.24 -13.21 -18.16
CA LYS A 237 -7.35 -13.83 -18.88
C LYS A 237 -8.25 -14.68 -17.98
N SER A 238 -7.67 -15.34 -16.97
CA SER A 238 -8.41 -16.20 -16.04
C SER A 238 -9.37 -15.44 -15.11
N THR A 239 -9.30 -14.11 -15.07
CA THR A 239 -10.21 -13.27 -14.25
C THR A 239 -11.62 -13.15 -14.80
N ASN A 240 -11.90 -13.74 -15.97
CA ASN A 240 -13.22 -13.71 -16.63
C ASN A 240 -13.78 -12.28 -16.83
N GLY A 241 -12.92 -11.32 -17.19
CA GLY A 241 -13.28 -9.93 -17.43
C GLY A 241 -13.45 -9.06 -16.18
N LEU A 242 -13.11 -9.58 -15.00
CA LEU A 242 -13.08 -8.76 -13.77
C LEU A 242 -11.88 -7.82 -13.75
N ALA A 243 -10.78 -8.18 -14.41
CA ALA A 243 -9.62 -7.35 -14.64
C ALA A 243 -9.29 -7.32 -16.14
N GLU A 244 -9.25 -6.14 -16.73
CA GLU A 244 -8.92 -5.94 -18.14
C GLU A 244 -7.53 -5.34 -18.33
N ILE A 245 -6.93 -4.84 -17.25
CA ILE A 245 -5.60 -4.25 -17.25
C ILE A 245 -4.69 -4.98 -16.25
N GLY A 246 -3.44 -5.18 -16.67
CA GLY A 246 -2.37 -5.67 -15.82
C GLY A 246 -1.12 -4.83 -15.98
N PHE A 247 -0.34 -4.74 -14.90
CA PHE A 247 1.00 -4.14 -14.90
C PHE A 247 2.04 -5.18 -14.56
N MET A 248 3.10 -5.26 -15.38
CA MET A 248 4.31 -6.00 -15.04
C MET A 248 5.39 -5.01 -14.62
N LEU A 249 5.88 -5.15 -13.40
CA LEU A 249 6.94 -4.31 -12.86
C LEU A 249 8.25 -5.09 -12.78
N THR A 250 9.36 -4.41 -13.08
CA THR A 250 10.69 -4.97 -12.88
C THR A 250 11.70 -3.91 -12.44
N THR A 251 12.66 -4.32 -11.63
CA THR A 251 13.81 -3.49 -11.25
C THR A 251 14.92 -3.44 -12.32
N THR A 252 14.75 -4.20 -13.40
CA THR A 252 15.65 -4.25 -14.56
C THR A 252 14.96 -3.74 -15.81
N SER A 253 14.96 -4.47 -16.90
CA SER A 253 14.28 -4.16 -18.15
C SER A 253 13.47 -5.36 -18.68
N PHE A 254 12.74 -5.14 -19.77
CA PHE A 254 12.04 -6.18 -20.50
C PHE A 254 12.81 -6.51 -21.77
N THR A 255 12.91 -7.79 -22.11
CA THR A 255 13.53 -8.20 -23.36
C THR A 255 12.71 -7.75 -24.57
N ARG A 256 13.38 -7.56 -25.72
CA ARG A 256 12.70 -7.27 -26.98
C ARG A 256 11.62 -8.32 -27.31
N THR A 257 11.84 -9.58 -26.96
CA THR A 257 10.88 -10.65 -27.20
C THR A 257 9.62 -10.54 -26.36
N ALA A 258 9.71 -9.97 -25.14
CA ALA A 258 8.53 -9.65 -24.31
C ALA A 258 7.69 -8.54 -24.96
N TYR A 259 8.31 -7.45 -25.42
CA TYR A 259 7.61 -6.40 -26.18
C TYR A 259 6.96 -6.91 -27.45
N LEU A 260 7.64 -7.74 -28.24
CA LEU A 260 7.07 -8.33 -29.46
C LEU A 260 5.85 -9.24 -29.17
N GLU A 261 5.84 -9.92 -28.02
CA GLU A 261 4.69 -10.73 -27.64
C GLU A 261 3.51 -9.85 -27.19
N ALA A 262 3.77 -8.78 -26.43
CA ALA A 262 2.76 -7.81 -26.06
C ALA A 262 2.10 -7.18 -27.33
N LEU A 263 2.89 -6.85 -28.35
CA LEU A 263 2.40 -6.37 -29.65
C LEU A 263 1.49 -7.38 -30.35
N ARG A 264 1.84 -8.66 -30.34
CA ARG A 264 1.01 -9.72 -30.95
C ARG A 264 -0.36 -9.83 -30.29
N GLU A 265 -0.40 -9.59 -28.98
CA GLU A 265 -1.60 -9.62 -28.16
C GLU A 265 -2.34 -8.28 -28.08
N SER A 266 -1.91 -7.26 -28.86
CA SER A 266 -2.50 -5.92 -28.85
C SER A 266 -4.00 -5.87 -29.19
N LYS A 267 -4.51 -6.91 -29.87
CA LYS A 267 -5.94 -7.04 -30.19
C LYS A 267 -6.77 -7.66 -29.04
N SER A 268 -6.12 -8.16 -28.00
CA SER A 268 -6.80 -8.72 -26.83
C SER A 268 -7.57 -7.63 -26.08
N SER A 269 -8.70 -7.99 -25.48
CA SER A 269 -9.41 -7.12 -24.52
C SER A 269 -8.61 -6.88 -23.23
N HIS A 270 -7.66 -7.76 -22.92
CA HIS A 270 -6.79 -7.66 -21.75
C HIS A 270 -5.49 -6.97 -22.15
N LYS A 271 -5.16 -5.89 -21.47
CA LYS A 271 -3.95 -5.09 -21.73
C LYS A 271 -2.94 -5.25 -20.59
N ILE A 272 -1.68 -5.47 -20.96
CA ILE A 272 -0.56 -5.52 -20.01
C ILE A 272 0.39 -4.40 -20.36
N TYR A 273 0.69 -3.57 -19.37
CA TYR A 273 1.65 -2.48 -19.46
C TYR A 273 2.91 -2.80 -18.68
N PHE A 274 4.03 -2.41 -19.23
CA PHE A 274 5.35 -2.64 -18.66
C PHE A 274 5.81 -1.42 -17.87
N LEU A 275 6.28 -1.66 -16.66
CA LEU A 275 6.92 -0.67 -15.80
C LEU A 275 8.32 -1.17 -15.46
N ASP A 276 9.30 -0.82 -16.27
CA ASP A 276 10.70 -1.12 -16.02
C ASP A 276 11.33 -0.17 -15.00
N ASN A 277 12.60 -0.36 -14.69
CA ASN A 277 13.33 0.49 -13.77
C ASN A 277 13.23 1.99 -14.11
N THR A 278 13.27 2.33 -15.40
CA THR A 278 13.23 3.74 -15.85
C THR A 278 11.85 4.35 -15.60
N LEU A 279 10.80 3.62 -15.96
CA LEU A 279 9.41 4.07 -15.80
C LEU A 279 8.98 4.12 -14.32
N ILE A 280 9.47 3.19 -13.48
CA ILE A 280 9.25 3.24 -12.03
C ILE A 280 9.88 4.52 -11.44
N LEU A 281 11.12 4.84 -11.83
CA LEU A 281 11.77 6.07 -11.36
C LEU A 281 11.05 7.33 -11.85
N GLN A 282 10.55 7.34 -13.09
CA GLN A 282 9.74 8.44 -13.62
C GLN A 282 8.43 8.62 -12.84
N LEU A 283 7.77 7.52 -12.47
CA LEU A 283 6.58 7.57 -11.62
C LEU A 283 6.88 8.21 -10.28
N ILE A 284 7.92 7.75 -9.58
CA ILE A 284 8.29 8.27 -8.25
C ILE A 284 8.64 9.75 -8.31
N GLN A 285 9.36 10.19 -9.35
CA GLN A 285 9.85 11.54 -9.49
C GLN A 285 8.80 12.53 -10.04
N SER A 286 7.65 12.05 -10.46
CA SER A 286 6.59 12.90 -11.00
C SER A 286 5.86 13.68 -9.89
N ASP A 287 5.38 14.87 -10.21
CA ASP A 287 4.55 15.66 -9.30
C ASP A 287 3.18 15.01 -9.04
N ASN A 288 2.68 14.24 -10.01
CA ASN A 288 1.44 13.47 -9.92
C ASN A 288 1.64 12.07 -10.51
N MET A 289 1.86 11.09 -9.63
CA MET A 289 2.13 9.70 -10.02
C MET A 289 0.96 9.07 -10.82
N LEU A 290 -0.29 9.41 -10.49
CA LEU A 290 -1.45 8.87 -11.20
C LEU A 290 -1.52 9.39 -12.64
N ASP A 291 -1.30 10.68 -12.85
CA ASP A 291 -1.28 11.26 -14.19
C ASP A 291 -0.09 10.73 -15.00
N GLN A 292 1.07 10.57 -14.36
CA GLN A 292 2.23 9.94 -14.99
C GLN A 292 1.95 8.49 -15.40
N LEU A 293 1.27 7.71 -14.56
CA LEU A 293 0.84 6.34 -14.92
C LEU A 293 -0.05 6.35 -16.17
N LYS A 294 -1.00 7.27 -16.25
CA LYS A 294 -1.88 7.42 -17.44
C LYS A 294 -1.08 7.78 -18.69
N HIS A 295 -0.10 8.67 -18.58
CA HIS A 295 0.81 8.99 -19.69
C HIS A 295 1.62 7.78 -20.15
N ILE A 296 2.14 6.98 -19.24
CA ILE A 296 2.85 5.74 -19.58
C ILE A 296 1.92 4.75 -20.30
N ILE A 297 0.66 4.63 -19.87
CA ILE A 297 -0.34 3.80 -20.55
C ILE A 297 -0.57 4.32 -21.98
N ASP A 298 -0.80 5.62 -22.14
CA ASP A 298 -1.04 6.25 -23.44
C ASP A 298 0.12 6.08 -24.40
N ASP A 299 1.35 6.22 -23.92
CA ASP A 299 2.55 6.06 -24.75
C ASP A 299 2.73 4.62 -25.19
N GLN A 300 2.53 3.64 -24.31
CA GLN A 300 2.60 2.23 -24.70
C GLN A 300 1.45 1.81 -25.63
N VAL A 301 0.30 2.50 -25.62
CA VAL A 301 -0.77 2.28 -26.61
C VAL A 301 -0.37 2.82 -27.98
N LYS A 302 0.36 3.93 -28.06
CA LYS A 302 0.83 4.50 -29.33
C LYS A 302 1.92 3.64 -29.99
N ASP A 303 2.74 2.97 -29.18
CA ASP A 303 3.82 2.09 -29.64
C ASP A 303 3.31 0.70 -30.09
N ASN A 304 2.05 0.39 -29.82
CA ASN A 304 1.32 -0.82 -30.21
C ASN A 304 0.37 -0.54 -31.40
#